data_1740b9154b8239b2086057d547d0868f
#
_entry.id   1740b9154b8239b2086057d547d0868f
#
_cell.length_a   1.000
_cell.length_b   1.000
_cell.length_c   1.000
_cell.angle_alpha   90.00
_cell.angle_beta   90.00
_cell.angle_gamma   90.00
#
_symmetry.space_group_name_H-M   'P 1'
#
loop_
_entity.id
_entity.type
_entity.pdbx_description
1 polymer ?
#
loop_
_entity_poly.entity_id
_entity_poly.type
_entity_poly.pdbx_seq_one_letter_code
_entity_poly.pdbx_strand_id
1 'polypeptide(L)'
;SVLQEFSHDQAEIILQQDYSHDQINQIALEANYFSQTGSPEQTFEFSKLMREVLIADLRLDPLRKKQIHERLLRYHEDRNEPYLALEHAYLSENHEKVGTLFPDAARVLQSTGRGNELIRWSVFAGDNSPLGLLKRATVDLAGRLANQDFHSVISLADRMVFEAQGTELQGFINQLTNAGRAYVNFSLGKFSAMDENISLALSPVSDPLMLGVEEQIALLRLAAMR
;
A
#
# COMPACT_ATOMS: atom_id res chain seq x y z
N SER A 1 -13.18 -4.66 1.61
CA SER A 1 -13.79 -5.52 2.65
C SER A 1 -14.20 -6.85 2.02
N VAL A 2 -13.74 -7.96 2.57
CA VAL A 2 -13.98 -9.36 2.13
C VAL A 2 -15.45 -9.69 1.87
N LEU A 3 -16.36 -8.91 2.42
CA LEU A 3 -17.79 -9.15 2.33
C LEU A 3 -18.51 -8.17 1.38
N GLN A 4 -17.79 -7.43 0.58
CA GLN A 4 -18.45 -6.52 -0.37
C GLN A 4 -18.61 -7.19 -1.73
N GLU A 5 -17.52 -7.69 -2.27
CA GLU A 5 -17.48 -8.50 -3.49
C GLU A 5 -16.62 -9.73 -3.25
N PHE A 6 -16.96 -10.84 -3.85
CA PHE A 6 -16.18 -12.08 -3.79
C PHE A 6 -16.30 -12.85 -5.11
N SER A 7 -15.23 -13.53 -5.49
CA SER A 7 -15.24 -14.47 -6.61
C SER A 7 -15.72 -15.86 -6.17
N HIS A 8 -16.01 -16.73 -7.14
CA HIS A 8 -16.31 -18.13 -6.89
C HIS A 8 -15.19 -18.80 -6.06
N ASP A 9 -13.93 -18.64 -6.49
CA ASP A 9 -12.77 -19.22 -5.79
C ASP A 9 -12.66 -18.73 -4.35
N GLN A 10 -12.93 -17.46 -4.10
CA GLN A 10 -12.94 -16.91 -2.74
C GLN A 10 -14.07 -17.51 -1.89
N ALA A 11 -15.24 -17.76 -2.48
CA ALA A 11 -16.33 -18.42 -1.78
C ALA A 11 -15.95 -19.85 -1.36
N GLU A 12 -15.34 -20.64 -2.23
CA GLU A 12 -14.84 -21.99 -1.93
C GLU A 12 -13.82 -21.98 -0.79
N ILE A 13 -12.86 -21.07 -0.84
CA ILE A 13 -11.83 -20.91 0.19
C ILE A 13 -12.42 -20.55 1.55
N ILE A 14 -13.39 -19.62 1.57
CA ILE A 14 -14.05 -19.19 2.80
C ILE A 14 -14.88 -20.31 3.42
N LEU A 15 -15.64 -21.02 2.58
CA LEU A 15 -16.60 -22.04 3.02
C LEU A 15 -15.94 -23.40 3.24
N GLN A 16 -14.72 -23.62 2.74
CA GLN A 16 -14.04 -24.94 2.73
C GLN A 16 -14.87 -26.04 2.07
N GLN A 17 -15.65 -25.71 1.08
CA GLN A 17 -16.48 -26.63 0.32
C GLN A 17 -16.38 -26.30 -1.15
N ASP A 18 -16.27 -27.33 -1.96
CA ASP A 18 -16.31 -27.22 -3.41
C ASP A 18 -17.77 -26.99 -3.84
N TYR A 19 -18.11 -25.72 -4.10
CA TYR A 19 -19.39 -25.38 -4.71
C TYR A 19 -19.19 -25.21 -6.21
N SER A 20 -20.02 -25.89 -7.02
CA SER A 20 -20.04 -25.58 -8.44
C SER A 20 -20.59 -24.16 -8.69
N HIS A 21 -20.18 -23.55 -9.80
CA HIS A 21 -20.74 -22.27 -10.27
C HIS A 21 -22.28 -22.28 -10.27
N ASP A 22 -22.86 -23.42 -10.69
CA ASP A 22 -24.31 -23.57 -10.75
C ASP A 22 -24.96 -23.58 -9.35
N GLN A 23 -24.29 -24.18 -8.36
CA GLN A 23 -24.80 -24.19 -6.98
C GLN A 23 -24.76 -22.78 -6.37
N ILE A 24 -23.68 -22.02 -6.59
CA ILE A 24 -23.60 -20.63 -6.10
C ILE A 24 -24.64 -19.75 -6.81
N ASN A 25 -24.79 -19.89 -8.13
CA ASN A 25 -25.81 -19.18 -8.88
C ASN A 25 -27.24 -19.55 -8.43
N GLN A 26 -27.50 -20.82 -8.13
CA GLN A 26 -28.78 -21.28 -7.64
C GLN A 26 -29.09 -20.69 -6.27
N ILE A 27 -28.13 -20.67 -5.34
CA ILE A 27 -28.27 -20.03 -4.02
C ILE A 27 -28.53 -18.51 -4.18
N ALA A 28 -27.83 -17.86 -5.13
CA ALA A 28 -28.05 -16.45 -5.42
C ALA A 28 -29.50 -16.16 -5.87
N LEU A 29 -30.01 -16.98 -6.79
CA LEU A 29 -31.34 -16.81 -7.37
C LEU A 29 -32.45 -17.16 -6.36
N GLU A 30 -32.28 -18.22 -5.58
CA GLU A 30 -33.31 -18.69 -4.67
C GLU A 30 -33.47 -17.82 -3.42
N ALA A 31 -32.39 -17.25 -2.93
CA ALA A 31 -32.38 -16.60 -1.61
C ALA A 31 -32.28 -15.08 -1.65
N ASN A 32 -32.00 -14.47 -2.81
CA ASN A 32 -31.74 -13.02 -2.95
C ASN A 32 -30.67 -12.46 -1.96
N TYR A 33 -29.76 -13.32 -1.50
CA TYR A 33 -28.72 -12.94 -0.54
C TYR A 33 -27.56 -12.21 -1.20
N PHE A 34 -27.29 -12.52 -2.45
CA PHE A 34 -26.28 -11.87 -3.27
C PHE A 34 -26.69 -11.81 -4.74
N SER A 35 -26.11 -10.89 -5.46
CA SER A 35 -26.30 -10.70 -6.89
C SER A 35 -24.97 -10.85 -7.63
N GLN A 36 -25.03 -11.37 -8.84
CA GLN A 36 -23.88 -11.41 -9.73
C GLN A 36 -23.60 -9.99 -10.23
N THR A 37 -22.38 -9.53 -10.09
CA THR A 37 -21.94 -8.28 -10.70
C THR A 37 -21.68 -8.52 -12.20
N GLY A 38 -21.93 -7.53 -13.04
CA GLY A 38 -21.68 -7.62 -14.48
C GLY A 38 -20.20 -7.66 -14.89
N SER A 39 -19.31 -7.98 -13.96
CA SER A 39 -17.86 -8.10 -14.17
C SER A 39 -17.54 -9.34 -15.00
N PRO A 40 -16.54 -9.30 -15.92
CA PRO A 40 -16.08 -10.47 -16.67
C PRO A 40 -15.55 -11.60 -15.76
N GLU A 41 -15.19 -11.32 -14.52
CA GLU A 41 -14.67 -12.29 -13.56
C GLU A 41 -15.77 -13.00 -12.75
N GLN A 42 -17.06 -12.80 -13.10
CA GLN A 42 -18.19 -13.41 -12.38
C GLN A 42 -18.10 -13.24 -10.86
N THR A 43 -17.94 -12.01 -10.40
CA THR A 43 -17.97 -11.70 -8.98
C THR A 43 -19.40 -11.56 -8.48
N PHE A 44 -19.56 -11.81 -7.17
CA PHE A 44 -20.84 -11.73 -6.47
C PHE A 44 -20.78 -10.64 -5.41
N GLU A 45 -21.86 -9.92 -5.22
CA GLU A 45 -22.02 -8.92 -4.17
C GLU A 45 -23.14 -9.33 -3.22
N PHE A 46 -22.87 -9.34 -1.93
CA PHE A 46 -23.91 -9.58 -0.92
C PHE A 46 -24.91 -8.42 -0.86
N SER A 47 -26.19 -8.75 -0.75
CA SER A 47 -27.18 -7.73 -0.41
C SER A 47 -26.79 -7.00 0.87
N LYS A 48 -27.16 -5.72 0.98
CA LYS A 48 -26.79 -4.91 2.14
C LYS A 48 -27.19 -5.56 3.46
N LEU A 49 -28.41 -6.10 3.53
CA LEU A 49 -28.93 -6.78 4.72
C LEU A 49 -28.09 -8.01 5.08
N MET A 50 -27.79 -8.87 4.08
CA MET A 50 -27.01 -10.08 4.31
C MET A 50 -25.59 -9.74 4.77
N ARG A 51 -24.98 -8.72 4.19
CA ARG A 51 -23.67 -8.23 4.61
C ARG A 51 -23.66 -7.77 6.07
N GLU A 52 -24.68 -7.04 6.51
CA GLU A 52 -24.80 -6.60 7.91
C GLU A 52 -24.95 -7.79 8.87
N VAL A 53 -25.74 -8.79 8.51
CA VAL A 53 -25.90 -10.03 9.29
C VAL A 53 -24.57 -10.79 9.39
N LEU A 54 -23.87 -11.00 8.27
CA LEU A 54 -22.59 -11.69 8.25
C LEU A 54 -21.51 -10.95 9.04
N ILE A 55 -21.47 -9.62 8.95
CA ILE A 55 -20.53 -8.80 9.75
C ILE A 55 -20.84 -8.94 11.25
N ALA A 56 -22.13 -8.95 11.62
CA ALA A 56 -22.54 -9.14 13.00
C ALA A 56 -22.13 -10.53 13.51
N ASP A 57 -22.38 -11.59 12.73
CA ASP A 57 -22.00 -12.96 13.07
C ASP A 57 -20.47 -13.12 13.23
N LEU A 58 -19.69 -12.57 12.30
CA LEU A 58 -18.22 -12.58 12.39
C LEU A 58 -17.65 -11.76 13.58
N ARG A 59 -18.39 -10.77 14.07
CA ARG A 59 -17.99 -10.05 15.30
C ARG A 59 -18.18 -10.92 16.54
N LEU A 60 -19.12 -11.84 16.51
CA LEU A 60 -19.39 -12.76 17.63
C LEU A 60 -18.41 -13.95 17.66
N ASP A 61 -17.76 -14.25 16.54
CA ASP A 61 -16.74 -15.31 16.42
C ASP A 61 -15.40 -14.77 15.86
N PRO A 62 -14.57 -14.15 16.72
CA PRO A 62 -13.26 -13.61 16.30
C PRO A 62 -12.32 -14.69 15.75
N LEU A 63 -12.40 -15.92 16.25
CA LEU A 63 -11.54 -17.02 15.79
C LEU A 63 -11.88 -17.40 14.35
N ARG A 64 -13.15 -17.56 14.06
CA ARG A 64 -13.62 -17.84 12.68
C ARG A 64 -13.24 -16.72 11.72
N LYS A 65 -13.40 -15.46 12.14
CA LYS A 65 -12.97 -14.31 11.36
C LYS A 65 -11.48 -14.38 11.02
N LYS A 66 -10.64 -14.66 12.02
CA LYS A 66 -9.19 -14.81 11.84
C LYS A 66 -8.86 -15.92 10.86
N GLN A 67 -9.48 -17.10 11.00
CA GLN A 67 -9.27 -18.24 10.09
C GLN A 67 -9.65 -17.91 8.64
N ILE A 68 -10.75 -17.18 8.41
CA ILE A 68 -11.14 -16.73 7.07
C ILE A 68 -10.05 -15.84 6.47
N HIS A 69 -9.56 -14.85 7.23
CA HIS A 69 -8.51 -13.96 6.73
C HIS A 69 -7.19 -14.68 6.49
N GLU A 70 -6.83 -15.68 7.29
CA GLU A 70 -5.64 -16.51 7.06
C GLU A 70 -5.72 -17.33 5.76
N ARG A 71 -6.91 -17.80 5.39
CA ARG A 71 -7.11 -18.52 4.12
C ARG A 71 -7.02 -17.58 2.93
N LEU A 72 -7.65 -16.42 3.02
CA LEU A 72 -7.61 -15.41 1.98
C LEU A 72 -6.20 -14.82 1.82
N LEU A 73 -5.45 -14.68 2.91
CA LEU A 73 -4.03 -14.33 2.86
C LEU A 73 -3.26 -15.30 1.95
N ARG A 74 -3.38 -16.62 2.18
CA ARG A 74 -2.71 -17.64 1.37
C ARG A 74 -3.15 -17.57 -0.09
N TYR A 75 -4.45 -17.46 -0.33
CA TYR A 75 -5.01 -17.34 -1.67
C TYR A 75 -4.40 -16.16 -2.45
N HIS A 76 -4.26 -14.99 -1.82
CA HIS A 76 -3.68 -13.83 -2.47
C HIS A 76 -2.14 -13.90 -2.58
N GLU A 77 -1.45 -14.58 -1.64
CA GLU A 77 -0.02 -14.89 -1.78
C GLU A 77 0.23 -15.78 -3.01
N ASP A 78 -0.56 -16.85 -3.19
CA ASP A 78 -0.44 -17.78 -4.31
C ASP A 78 -0.70 -17.10 -5.67
N ARG A 79 -1.52 -16.06 -5.70
CA ARG A 79 -1.82 -15.26 -6.91
C ARG A 79 -0.86 -14.08 -7.11
N ASN A 80 0.12 -13.91 -6.23
CA ASN A 80 1.05 -12.78 -6.27
C ASN A 80 0.34 -11.41 -6.21
N GLU A 81 -0.64 -11.29 -5.33
CA GLU A 81 -1.44 -10.09 -5.08
C GLU A 81 -1.05 -9.46 -3.73
N PRO A 82 0.14 -8.86 -3.60
CA PRO A 82 0.76 -8.53 -2.30
C PRO A 82 -0.05 -7.52 -1.49
N TYR A 83 -0.79 -6.62 -2.14
CA TYR A 83 -1.62 -5.65 -1.43
C TYR A 83 -2.83 -6.32 -0.76
N LEU A 84 -3.53 -7.21 -1.46
CA LEU A 84 -4.66 -7.94 -0.89
C LEU A 84 -4.19 -8.92 0.20
N ALA A 85 -3.07 -9.60 -0.04
CA ALA A 85 -2.43 -10.43 0.98
C ALA A 85 -2.09 -9.62 2.25
N LEU A 86 -1.54 -8.40 2.10
CA LEU A 86 -1.24 -7.51 3.22
C LEU A 86 -2.48 -7.15 4.03
N GLU A 87 -3.60 -6.80 3.37
CA GLU A 87 -4.85 -6.50 4.07
C GLU A 87 -5.35 -7.70 4.88
N HIS A 88 -5.27 -8.90 4.33
CA HIS A 88 -5.68 -10.11 5.04
C HIS A 88 -4.70 -10.52 6.14
N ALA A 89 -3.40 -10.30 5.98
CA ALA A 89 -2.42 -10.47 7.05
C ALA A 89 -2.73 -9.57 8.25
N TYR A 90 -3.06 -8.31 7.98
CA TYR A 90 -3.45 -7.36 9.03
C TYR A 90 -4.75 -7.76 9.74
N LEU A 91 -5.79 -8.13 8.97
CA LEU A 91 -7.10 -8.51 9.51
C LEU A 91 -7.08 -9.86 10.27
N SER A 92 -6.08 -10.69 10.02
CA SER A 92 -5.80 -11.92 10.78
C SER A 92 -4.84 -11.70 11.95
N GLU A 93 -4.42 -10.44 12.20
CA GLU A 93 -3.46 -10.09 13.26
C GLU A 93 -2.08 -10.77 13.10
N ASN A 94 -1.72 -11.13 11.87
CA ASN A 94 -0.43 -11.73 11.57
C ASN A 94 0.62 -10.65 11.26
N HIS A 95 1.13 -10.02 12.32
CA HIS A 95 2.06 -8.89 12.20
C HIS A 95 3.39 -9.25 11.52
N GLU A 96 3.85 -10.49 11.63
CA GLU A 96 5.06 -10.96 10.94
C GLU A 96 4.84 -10.91 9.42
N LYS A 97 3.72 -11.45 8.94
CA LYS A 97 3.35 -11.41 7.52
C LYS A 97 3.12 -9.98 7.03
N VAL A 98 2.54 -9.11 7.84
CA VAL A 98 2.40 -7.69 7.49
C VAL A 98 3.78 -7.08 7.20
N GLY A 99 4.77 -7.32 8.05
CA GLY A 99 6.13 -6.80 7.85
C GLY A 99 6.80 -7.34 6.58
N THR A 100 6.61 -8.62 6.25
CA THR A 100 7.22 -9.26 5.07
C THR A 100 6.54 -8.88 3.76
N LEU A 101 5.21 -8.70 3.74
CA LEU A 101 4.43 -8.35 2.55
C LEU A 101 4.45 -6.85 2.23
N PHE A 102 4.68 -6.01 3.24
CA PHE A 102 4.58 -4.56 3.09
C PHE A 102 5.46 -3.97 1.97
N PRO A 103 6.74 -4.35 1.77
CA PRO A 103 7.57 -3.77 0.71
C PRO A 103 6.97 -3.96 -0.70
N ASP A 104 6.46 -5.14 -1.00
CA ASP A 104 5.87 -5.46 -2.30
C ASP A 104 4.50 -4.78 -2.47
N ALA A 105 3.68 -4.79 -1.43
CA ALA A 105 2.42 -4.07 -1.41
C ALA A 105 2.62 -2.55 -1.61
N ALA A 106 3.64 -1.96 -0.97
CA ALA A 106 3.97 -0.55 -1.13
C ALA A 106 4.33 -0.19 -2.57
N ARG A 107 5.09 -1.04 -3.29
CA ARG A 107 5.39 -0.84 -4.72
C ARG A 107 4.12 -0.84 -5.56
N VAL A 108 3.19 -1.78 -5.31
CA VAL A 108 1.90 -1.82 -6.02
C VAL A 108 1.08 -0.57 -5.74
N LEU A 109 0.96 -0.15 -4.49
CA LEU A 109 0.21 1.05 -4.11
C LEU A 109 0.79 2.31 -4.75
N GLN A 110 2.11 2.43 -4.80
CA GLN A 110 2.80 3.55 -5.43
C GLN A 110 2.58 3.56 -6.95
N SER A 111 2.75 2.42 -7.62
CA SER A 111 2.61 2.32 -9.08
C SER A 111 1.17 2.52 -9.56
N THR A 112 0.19 2.23 -8.72
CA THR A 112 -1.25 2.42 -9.02
C THR A 112 -1.80 3.76 -8.54
N GLY A 113 -0.96 4.65 -7.98
CA GLY A 113 -1.39 5.98 -7.51
C GLY A 113 -2.26 5.95 -6.25
N ARG A 114 -2.23 4.86 -5.48
CA ARG A 114 -3.03 4.67 -4.25
C ARG A 114 -2.31 5.27 -3.03
N GLY A 115 -1.94 6.54 -3.11
CA GLY A 115 -1.12 7.22 -2.12
C GLY A 115 -1.75 7.29 -0.73
N ASN A 116 -3.07 7.46 -0.60
CA ASN A 116 -3.76 7.47 0.71
C ASN A 116 -3.61 6.14 1.45
N GLU A 117 -3.66 5.04 0.72
CA GLU A 117 -3.48 3.72 1.30
C GLU A 117 -2.02 3.49 1.68
N LEU A 118 -1.09 3.95 0.85
CA LEU A 118 0.33 3.90 1.17
C LEU A 118 0.64 4.68 2.46
N ILE A 119 0.08 5.89 2.64
CA ILE A 119 0.19 6.67 3.88
C ILE A 119 -0.40 5.89 5.06
N ARG A 120 -1.58 5.33 4.91
CA ARG A 120 -2.22 4.52 5.96
C ARG A 120 -1.35 3.35 6.42
N TRP A 121 -0.66 2.69 5.48
CA TRP A 121 0.19 1.55 5.77
C TRP A 121 1.62 1.92 6.20
N SER A 122 2.04 3.19 6.07
CA SER A 122 3.39 3.63 6.41
C SER A 122 3.80 3.32 7.86
N VAL A 123 2.82 3.24 8.78
CA VAL A 123 3.04 2.86 10.18
C VAL A 123 3.73 1.50 10.34
N PHE A 124 3.59 0.61 9.36
CA PHE A 124 4.22 -0.72 9.34
C PHE A 124 5.59 -0.74 8.64
N ALA A 125 6.02 0.37 8.04
CA ALA A 125 7.31 0.45 7.34
C ALA A 125 8.52 0.36 8.26
N GLY A 126 8.36 0.59 9.56
CA GLY A 126 9.46 0.55 10.52
C GLY A 126 8.99 0.57 11.97
N ASP A 127 9.92 0.33 12.87
CA ASP A 127 9.73 0.40 14.32
C ASP A 127 9.89 1.85 14.85
N ASN A 128 10.02 2.00 16.16
CA ASN A 128 10.22 3.31 16.81
C ASN A 128 11.71 3.71 16.90
N SER A 129 12.62 2.96 16.29
CA SER A 129 14.02 3.38 16.16
C SER A 129 14.13 4.60 15.22
N PRO A 130 15.22 5.38 15.28
CA PRO A 130 15.45 6.47 14.33
C PRO A 130 15.37 6.03 12.87
N LEU A 131 15.92 4.85 12.55
CA LEU A 131 15.84 4.26 11.21
C LEU A 131 14.42 3.85 10.84
N GLY A 132 13.66 3.26 11.78
CA GLY A 132 12.26 2.89 11.58
C GLY A 132 11.37 4.10 11.34
N LEU A 133 11.56 5.18 12.09
CA LEU A 133 10.85 6.45 11.87
C LEU A 133 11.17 7.04 10.49
N LEU A 134 12.44 6.96 10.06
CA LEU A 134 12.84 7.40 8.74
C LEU A 134 12.15 6.58 7.63
N LYS A 135 12.12 5.26 7.75
CA LYS A 135 11.41 4.40 6.80
C LYS A 135 9.93 4.77 6.69
N ARG A 136 9.26 5.03 7.82
CA ARG A 136 7.86 5.51 7.83
C ARG A 136 7.72 6.85 7.10
N ALA A 137 8.58 7.81 7.40
CA ALA A 137 8.56 9.12 6.77
C ALA A 137 8.81 9.04 5.24
N THR A 138 9.69 8.13 4.81
CA THR A 138 9.94 7.86 3.39
C THR A 138 8.68 7.35 2.69
N VAL A 139 7.98 6.40 3.30
CA VAL A 139 6.72 5.84 2.74
C VAL A 139 5.61 6.90 2.75
N ASP A 140 5.49 7.70 3.80
CA ASP A 140 4.55 8.82 3.87
C ASP A 140 4.83 9.85 2.76
N LEU A 141 6.10 10.19 2.55
CA LEU A 141 6.52 11.08 1.47
C LEU A 141 6.12 10.55 0.08
N ALA A 142 6.38 9.26 -0.17
CA ALA A 142 6.01 8.60 -1.43
C ALA A 142 4.49 8.60 -1.64
N GLY A 143 3.71 8.34 -0.59
CA GLY A 143 2.25 8.40 -0.65
C GLY A 143 1.70 9.79 -0.95
N ARG A 144 2.27 10.83 -0.36
CA ARG A 144 1.89 12.24 -0.64
C ARG A 144 2.26 12.65 -2.06
N LEU A 145 3.41 12.21 -2.56
CA LEU A 145 3.79 12.42 -3.96
C LEU A 145 2.80 11.74 -4.92
N ALA A 146 2.41 10.49 -4.64
CA ALA A 146 1.43 9.76 -5.44
C ALA A 146 0.05 10.45 -5.44
N ASN A 147 -0.34 11.09 -4.33
CA ASN A 147 -1.57 11.88 -4.22
C ASN A 147 -1.46 13.29 -4.80
N GLN A 148 -0.28 13.71 -5.28
CA GLN A 148 -0.01 15.09 -5.72
C GLN A 148 -0.26 16.15 -4.63
N ASP A 149 -0.14 15.76 -3.36
CA ASP A 149 -0.26 16.66 -2.21
C ASP A 149 1.06 17.41 -1.98
N PHE A 150 1.40 18.29 -2.93
CA PHE A 150 2.68 18.98 -2.99
C PHE A 150 2.98 19.85 -1.77
N HIS A 151 1.96 20.45 -1.16
CA HIS A 151 2.13 21.24 0.05
C HIS A 151 2.61 20.38 1.22
N SER A 152 1.96 19.24 1.43
CA SER A 152 2.34 18.30 2.49
C SER A 152 3.69 17.63 2.23
N VAL A 153 4.06 17.40 0.96
CA VAL A 153 5.40 16.91 0.59
C VAL A 153 6.48 17.89 1.07
N ILE A 154 6.33 19.19 0.78
CA ILE A 154 7.31 20.21 1.19
C ILE A 154 7.39 20.30 2.71
N SER A 155 6.24 20.41 3.40
CA SER A 155 6.19 20.48 4.86
C SER A 155 6.80 19.25 5.54
N LEU A 156 6.55 18.03 5.00
CA LEU A 156 7.14 16.80 5.51
C LEU A 156 8.66 16.79 5.28
N ALA A 157 9.11 17.18 4.07
CA ALA A 157 10.52 17.26 3.74
C ALA A 157 11.27 18.24 4.67
N ASP A 158 10.71 19.42 4.94
CA ASP A 158 11.32 20.40 5.86
C ASP A 158 11.44 19.84 7.28
N ARG A 159 10.40 19.17 7.78
CA ARG A 159 10.41 18.51 9.09
C ARG A 159 11.46 17.39 9.13
N MET A 160 11.54 16.54 8.12
CA MET A 160 12.52 15.46 8.06
C MET A 160 13.96 15.99 8.10
N VAL A 161 14.24 17.04 7.34
CA VAL A 161 15.56 17.69 7.34
C VAL A 161 15.88 18.26 8.73
N PHE A 162 14.92 18.90 9.39
CA PHE A 162 15.10 19.45 10.73
C PHE A 162 15.38 18.34 11.77
N GLU A 163 14.60 17.26 11.77
CA GLU A 163 14.73 16.14 12.70
C GLU A 163 16.04 15.35 12.48
N ALA A 164 16.58 15.37 11.26
CA ALA A 164 17.81 14.67 10.91
C ALA A 164 19.09 15.44 11.22
N GLN A 165 19.00 16.73 11.58
CA GLN A 165 20.17 17.57 11.83
C GLN A 165 21.10 16.97 12.90
N GLY A 166 22.39 16.83 12.55
CA GLY A 166 23.42 16.30 13.45
C GLY A 166 23.35 14.77 13.65
N THR A 167 22.48 14.08 12.94
CA THR A 167 22.43 12.60 12.94
C THR A 167 23.23 12.01 11.76
N GLU A 168 23.58 10.73 11.86
CA GLU A 168 24.22 9.97 10.76
C GLU A 168 23.32 9.89 9.52
N LEU A 169 22.00 10.06 9.67
CA LEU A 169 21.02 9.98 8.60
C LEU A 169 20.85 11.29 7.83
N GLN A 170 21.45 12.38 8.28
CA GLN A 170 21.25 13.74 7.71
C GLN A 170 21.53 13.77 6.19
N GLY A 171 22.63 13.13 5.76
CA GLY A 171 23.00 13.10 4.34
C GLY A 171 21.93 12.41 3.49
N PHE A 172 21.48 11.25 3.93
CA PHE A 172 20.44 10.46 3.25
C PHE A 172 19.11 11.25 3.20
N ILE A 173 18.68 11.83 4.32
CA ILE A 173 17.42 12.58 4.37
C ILE A 173 17.49 13.81 3.45
N ASN A 174 18.61 14.47 3.39
CA ASN A 174 18.80 15.58 2.45
C ASN A 174 18.64 15.14 1.00
N GLN A 175 19.21 14.00 0.61
CA GLN A 175 19.04 13.45 -0.74
C GLN A 175 17.59 13.12 -1.03
N LEU A 176 16.94 12.37 -0.15
CA LEU A 176 15.54 11.93 -0.30
C LEU A 176 14.58 13.12 -0.41
N THR A 177 14.72 14.10 0.49
CA THR A 177 13.84 15.28 0.50
C THR A 177 14.07 16.17 -0.70
N ASN A 178 15.31 16.31 -1.17
CA ASN A 178 15.59 17.04 -2.42
C ASN A 178 15.03 16.29 -3.63
N ALA A 179 15.06 14.95 -3.65
CA ALA A 179 14.38 14.18 -4.69
C ALA A 179 12.86 14.45 -4.72
N GLY A 180 12.21 14.45 -3.56
CA GLY A 180 10.79 14.81 -3.45
C GLY A 180 10.50 16.25 -3.91
N ARG A 181 11.31 17.23 -3.49
CA ARG A 181 11.18 18.63 -3.94
C ARG A 181 11.42 18.78 -5.45
N ALA A 182 12.36 18.03 -6.03
CA ALA A 182 12.58 18.03 -7.47
C ALA A 182 11.32 17.59 -8.22
N TYR A 183 10.68 16.52 -7.78
CA TYR A 183 9.43 16.05 -8.37
C TYR A 183 8.30 17.09 -8.26
N VAL A 184 8.13 17.72 -7.10
CA VAL A 184 7.16 18.80 -6.90
C VAL A 184 7.44 19.98 -7.85
N ASN A 185 8.69 20.41 -7.95
CA ASN A 185 9.07 21.53 -8.81
C ASN A 185 8.88 21.19 -10.30
N PHE A 186 9.16 19.95 -10.71
CA PHE A 186 8.84 19.46 -12.05
C PHE A 186 7.33 19.56 -12.34
N SER A 187 6.51 19.03 -11.44
CA SER A 187 5.05 19.03 -11.57
C SER A 187 4.44 20.45 -11.61
N LEU A 188 5.11 21.42 -10.98
CA LEU A 188 4.72 22.83 -10.99
C LEU A 188 5.35 23.65 -12.12
N GLY A 189 6.14 23.04 -12.99
CA GLY A 189 6.84 23.72 -14.10
C GLY A 189 8.00 24.62 -13.65
N LYS A 190 8.51 24.46 -12.42
CA LYS A 190 9.61 25.25 -11.85
C LYS A 190 10.97 24.60 -12.15
N PHE A 191 11.36 24.57 -13.41
CA PHE A 191 12.49 23.78 -13.89
C PHE A 191 13.84 24.16 -13.27
N SER A 192 14.13 25.45 -13.08
CA SER A 192 15.39 25.89 -12.41
C SER A 192 15.51 25.37 -10.99
N ALA A 193 14.44 25.43 -10.20
CA ALA A 193 14.40 24.92 -8.84
C ALA A 193 14.45 23.37 -8.84
N MET A 194 13.85 22.71 -9.85
CA MET A 194 13.99 21.27 -10.04
C MET A 194 15.45 20.87 -10.24
N ASP A 195 16.17 21.57 -11.14
CA ASP A 195 17.59 21.30 -11.45
C ASP A 195 18.50 21.45 -10.23
N GLU A 196 18.28 22.47 -9.41
CA GLU A 196 18.99 22.66 -8.15
C GLU A 196 18.73 21.47 -7.20
N ASN A 197 17.47 21.08 -7.01
CA ASN A 197 17.14 19.96 -6.14
C ASN A 197 17.66 18.62 -6.66
N ILE A 198 17.67 18.37 -7.98
CA ILE A 198 18.29 17.18 -8.56
C ILE A 198 19.80 17.17 -8.26
N SER A 199 20.47 18.30 -8.44
CA SER A 199 21.92 18.40 -8.16
C SER A 199 22.22 18.11 -6.69
N LEU A 200 21.41 18.61 -5.77
CA LEU A 200 21.52 18.31 -4.33
C LEU A 200 21.21 16.86 -4.00
N ALA A 201 20.20 16.26 -4.63
CA ALA A 201 19.82 14.88 -4.42
C ALA A 201 20.87 13.88 -4.94
N LEU A 202 21.59 14.23 -6.00
CA LEU A 202 22.66 13.41 -6.59
C LEU A 202 24.05 13.71 -6.01
N SER A 203 24.16 14.66 -5.07
CA SER A 203 25.44 14.99 -4.44
C SER A 203 25.98 13.76 -3.68
N PRO A 204 27.30 13.45 -3.80
CA PRO A 204 27.86 12.33 -3.09
C PRO A 204 27.72 12.51 -1.58
N VAL A 205 27.10 11.55 -0.92
CA VAL A 205 27.11 11.46 0.55
C VAL A 205 28.23 10.53 0.95
N SER A 206 28.90 10.87 2.04
CA SER A 206 30.11 10.16 2.51
C SER A 206 29.85 8.72 2.94
N ASP A 207 28.57 8.31 3.04
CA ASP A 207 28.17 7.00 3.50
C ASP A 207 27.26 6.28 2.48
N PRO A 208 27.58 5.05 2.08
CA PRO A 208 26.85 4.29 1.07
C PRO A 208 25.50 3.67 1.49
N LEU A 209 24.87 4.06 2.57
CA LEU A 209 23.54 3.58 3.03
C LEU A 209 22.29 4.13 2.28
N MET A 210 22.35 4.62 1.30
CA MET A 210 22.01 5.39 0.14
C MET A 210 20.71 5.03 -0.51
N LEU A 211 20.19 6.04 -1.21
CA LEU A 211 19.13 5.85 -2.23
C LEU A 211 19.43 4.56 -2.99
N GLY A 212 18.49 3.64 -2.98
CA GLY A 212 18.60 2.41 -3.75
C GLY A 212 18.80 2.74 -5.24
N VAL A 213 19.25 1.77 -6.00
CA VAL A 213 19.46 1.95 -7.46
C VAL A 213 18.18 2.46 -8.15
N GLU A 214 17.01 2.04 -7.67
CA GLU A 214 15.71 2.45 -8.23
C GLU A 214 15.42 3.93 -8.01
N GLU A 215 15.70 4.47 -6.82
CA GLU A 215 15.53 5.89 -6.53
C GLU A 215 16.52 6.76 -7.32
N GLN A 216 17.75 6.31 -7.48
CA GLN A 216 18.72 6.99 -8.33
C GLN A 216 18.29 6.99 -9.79
N ILE A 217 17.78 5.87 -10.30
CA ILE A 217 17.23 5.77 -11.66
C ILE A 217 16.02 6.70 -11.82
N ALA A 218 15.14 6.78 -10.84
CA ALA A 218 13.97 7.68 -10.88
C ALA A 218 14.42 9.14 -10.99
N LEU A 219 15.43 9.56 -10.22
CA LEU A 219 16.01 10.90 -10.29
C LEU A 219 16.70 11.18 -11.63
N LEU A 220 17.43 10.21 -12.17
CA LEU A 220 18.04 10.32 -13.49
C LEU A 220 17.00 10.42 -14.60
N ARG A 221 15.87 9.71 -14.49
CA ARG A 221 14.74 9.85 -15.42
C ARG A 221 14.14 11.23 -15.36
N LEU A 222 13.92 11.78 -14.15
CA LEU A 222 13.45 13.17 -14.00
C LEU A 222 14.41 14.17 -14.67
N ALA A 223 15.71 13.97 -14.52
CA ALA A 223 16.71 14.82 -15.17
C ALA A 223 16.70 14.69 -16.71
N ALA A 224 16.37 13.52 -17.23
CA ALA A 224 16.31 13.25 -18.68
C ALA A 224 15.01 13.72 -19.35
N MET A 225 13.98 14.11 -18.59
CA MET A 225 12.70 14.65 -19.09
C MET A 225 12.78 16.16 -19.42
N ARG A 226 13.98 16.74 -19.46
CA ARG A 226 14.24 18.11 -19.93
C ARG A 226 14.09 18.15 -21.44
#